data_9662d57e1aabf6014fff15f5c52412b2
#
_entry.id   9662d57e1aabf6014fff15f5c52412b2
#
_cell.length_a   1.000
_cell.length_b   1.000
_cell.length_c   1.000
_cell.angle_alpha   90.00
_cell.angle_beta   90.00
_cell.angle_gamma   90.00
#
_symmetry.space_group_name_H-M   'P 1'
#
loop_
_entity.id
_entity.type
_entity.pdbx_description
1 polymer ?
#
loop_
_entity_poly.entity_id
_entity_poly.type
_entity_poly.pdbx_seq_one_letter_code
_entity_poly.pdbx_strand_id
1 'polypeptide(L)'
;MGPTGIGKTDLAFQLYDSTDIEIIGVDSVQVYKHLNIGSGKPNKELLRKYPHKLIDIIEPHENYSTGKFQKDCIKEIKKINISNKTPLLVGGTMLYFKNLFYGLSKLPESTKDIRDQVEMECKKKGLESMYEYLIKIDPKTASNIHSNDSQRIKRAI
;
A
#
# COMPACT_ATOMS: atom_id res chain seq x y z
N MET A 1 -13.48 -5.02 0.25
CA MET A 1 -12.88 -3.68 0.48
C MET A 1 -13.95 -2.67 0.88
N GLY A 2 -13.57 -1.58 1.59
CA GLY A 2 -14.51 -0.54 2.03
C GLY A 2 -13.90 0.38 3.08
N PRO A 3 -14.57 1.48 3.46
CA PRO A 3 -14.09 2.44 4.44
C PRO A 3 -13.87 1.81 5.83
N THR A 4 -13.08 2.47 6.66
CA THR A 4 -12.84 2.05 8.05
C THR A 4 -14.14 2.11 8.85
N GLY A 5 -14.36 1.15 9.77
CA GLY A 5 -15.52 1.11 10.66
C GLY A 5 -16.80 0.47 10.08
N ILE A 6 -16.81 -0.01 8.84
CA ILE A 6 -17.99 -0.60 8.19
C ILE A 6 -18.21 -2.10 8.51
N GLY A 7 -17.48 -2.68 9.45
CA GLY A 7 -17.65 -4.09 9.82
C GLY A 7 -16.95 -5.13 8.91
N LYS A 8 -15.96 -4.72 8.09
CA LYS A 8 -15.23 -5.66 7.21
C LYS A 8 -14.57 -6.80 7.96
N THR A 9 -13.99 -6.51 9.11
CA THR A 9 -13.27 -7.49 9.93
C THR A 9 -14.22 -8.53 10.51
N ASP A 10 -15.37 -8.08 11.02
CA ASP A 10 -16.38 -9.00 11.59
C ASP A 10 -16.96 -9.92 10.51
N LEU A 11 -17.23 -9.37 9.31
CA LEU A 11 -17.65 -10.18 8.16
C LEU A 11 -16.58 -11.21 7.76
N ALA A 12 -15.31 -10.80 7.78
CA ALA A 12 -14.22 -11.72 7.44
C ALA A 12 -14.11 -12.87 8.45
N PHE A 13 -14.35 -12.61 9.74
CA PHE A 13 -14.36 -13.65 10.77
C PHE A 13 -15.54 -14.61 10.61
N GLN A 14 -16.74 -14.10 10.30
CA GLN A 14 -17.90 -14.96 9.99
C GLN A 14 -17.65 -15.86 8.78
N LEU A 15 -17.04 -15.33 7.73
CA LEU A 15 -16.66 -16.12 6.57
C LEU A 15 -15.57 -17.15 6.89
N TYR A 16 -14.60 -16.79 7.73
CA TYR A 16 -13.56 -17.71 8.18
C TYR A 16 -14.12 -18.91 8.98
N ASP A 17 -15.13 -18.67 9.82
CA ASP A 17 -15.78 -19.70 10.62
C ASP A 17 -16.71 -20.62 9.78
N SER A 18 -17.13 -20.19 8.59
CA SER A 18 -18.13 -20.88 7.76
C SER A 18 -17.60 -21.42 6.42
N THR A 19 -16.38 -21.08 6.03
CA THR A 19 -15.83 -21.43 4.71
C THR A 19 -14.32 -21.67 4.78
N ASP A 20 -13.77 -22.38 3.79
CA ASP A 20 -12.33 -22.66 3.66
C ASP A 20 -11.59 -21.46 3.06
N ILE A 21 -11.42 -20.40 3.85
CA ILE A 21 -10.67 -19.21 3.46
C ILE A 21 -9.42 -19.00 4.31
N GLU A 22 -8.48 -18.22 3.77
CA GLU A 22 -7.42 -17.56 4.55
C GLU A 22 -7.44 -16.06 4.32
N ILE A 23 -7.28 -15.28 5.39
CA ILE A 23 -7.41 -13.82 5.36
C ILE A 23 -6.06 -13.20 5.00
N ILE A 24 -6.07 -12.25 4.05
CA ILE A 24 -4.93 -11.39 3.69
C ILE A 24 -5.29 -9.95 4.02
N GLY A 25 -4.53 -9.31 4.90
CA GLY A 25 -4.68 -7.90 5.25
C GLY A 25 -4.26 -6.99 4.11
N VAL A 26 -5.12 -6.04 3.73
CA VAL A 26 -4.84 -5.04 2.68
C VAL A 26 -4.86 -3.65 3.30
N ASP A 27 -3.87 -3.40 4.14
CA ASP A 27 -3.76 -2.16 4.91
C ASP A 27 -2.31 -1.67 4.97
N SER A 28 -2.10 -0.37 4.71
CA SER A 28 -0.76 0.24 4.67
C SER A 28 -0.17 0.56 6.05
N VAL A 29 -0.94 0.40 7.12
CA VAL A 29 -0.52 0.63 8.50
C VAL A 29 -0.40 -0.67 9.28
N GLN A 30 -1.35 -1.58 9.12
CA GLN A 30 -1.38 -2.86 9.86
C GLN A 30 -0.21 -3.80 9.50
N VAL A 31 0.45 -3.57 8.36
CA VAL A 31 1.67 -4.31 7.97
C VAL A 31 2.83 -4.09 8.94
N TYR A 32 2.86 -2.96 9.62
CA TYR A 32 3.93 -2.60 10.57
C TYR A 32 3.70 -3.26 11.92
N LYS A 33 4.75 -3.89 12.46
CA LYS A 33 4.78 -4.38 13.84
C LYS A 33 4.62 -3.22 14.82
N HIS A 34 4.15 -3.52 16.01
CA HIS A 34 4.04 -2.58 17.14
C HIS A 34 3.03 -1.44 16.97
N LEU A 35 2.53 -1.15 15.76
CA LEU A 35 1.49 -0.14 15.55
C LEU A 35 0.10 -0.73 15.85
N ASN A 36 -0.20 -0.95 17.13
CA ASN A 36 -1.42 -1.65 17.55
C ASN A 36 -2.56 -0.70 17.96
N ILE A 37 -2.24 0.57 18.27
CA ILE A 37 -3.20 1.59 18.69
C ILE A 37 -3.46 2.54 17.50
N GLY A 38 -4.73 2.86 17.24
CA GLY A 38 -5.12 3.78 16.15
C GLY A 38 -5.05 3.19 14.74
N SER A 39 -4.52 1.98 14.56
CA SER A 39 -4.38 1.31 13.26
C SER A 39 -5.59 0.46 12.85
N GLY A 40 -6.54 0.25 13.75
CA GLY A 40 -7.65 -0.70 13.53
C GLY A 40 -7.21 -2.15 13.42
N LYS A 41 -5.98 -2.48 13.81
CA LYS A 41 -5.44 -3.85 13.80
C LYS A 41 -6.20 -4.71 14.81
N PRO A 42 -6.63 -5.94 14.45
CA PRO A 42 -7.18 -6.88 15.41
C PRO A 42 -6.17 -7.15 16.54
N ASN A 43 -6.67 -7.34 17.76
CA ASN A 43 -5.82 -7.66 18.90
C ASN A 43 -5.17 -9.06 18.75
N LYS A 44 -4.19 -9.35 19.61
CA LYS A 44 -3.42 -10.61 19.54
C LYS A 44 -4.29 -11.87 19.68
N GLU A 45 -5.36 -11.81 20.45
CA GLU A 45 -6.28 -12.96 20.64
C GLU A 45 -7.05 -13.22 19.35
N LEU A 46 -7.57 -12.17 18.71
CA LEU A 46 -8.25 -12.27 17.43
C LEU A 46 -7.31 -12.73 16.32
N LEU A 47 -6.07 -12.24 16.29
CA LEU A 47 -5.07 -12.69 15.30
C LEU A 47 -4.63 -14.15 15.51
N ARG A 48 -4.70 -14.69 16.75
CA ARG A 48 -4.49 -16.12 17.00
C ARG A 48 -5.66 -16.96 16.51
N LYS A 49 -6.91 -16.49 16.75
CA LYS A 49 -8.12 -17.19 16.33
C LYS A 49 -8.34 -17.10 14.82
N TYR A 50 -8.08 -15.95 14.26
CA TYR A 50 -8.24 -15.61 12.84
C TYR A 50 -6.91 -15.14 12.24
N PRO A 51 -6.02 -16.04 11.84
CA PRO A 51 -4.71 -15.64 11.31
C PRO A 51 -4.83 -14.80 10.04
N HIS A 52 -4.12 -13.69 10.02
CA HIS A 52 -4.06 -12.79 8.86
C HIS A 52 -2.66 -12.81 8.25
N LYS A 53 -2.58 -12.99 6.95
CA LYS A 53 -1.35 -12.74 6.21
C LYS A 53 -1.16 -11.23 6.03
N LEU A 54 0.06 -10.78 5.92
CA LEU A 54 0.46 -9.38 5.68
C LEU A 54 0.06 -8.40 6.80
N ILE A 55 -0.09 -8.88 8.03
CA ILE A 55 -0.14 -8.08 9.25
C ILE A 55 1.13 -8.34 10.07
N ASP A 56 1.69 -7.33 10.72
CA ASP A 56 2.91 -7.41 11.57
C ASP A 56 4.14 -8.02 10.86
N ILE A 57 4.37 -7.69 9.59
CA ILE A 57 5.43 -8.32 8.79
C ILE A 57 6.71 -7.52 8.67
N ILE A 58 6.70 -6.21 8.96
CA ILE A 58 7.87 -5.33 8.86
C ILE A 58 8.00 -4.43 10.10
N GLU A 59 9.21 -3.93 10.31
CA GLU A 59 9.48 -2.98 11.40
C GLU A 59 9.05 -1.55 11.01
N PRO A 60 8.70 -0.67 11.99
CA PRO A 60 8.24 0.69 11.71
C PRO A 60 9.22 1.59 10.96
N HIS A 61 10.52 1.30 11.01
CA HIS A 61 11.55 2.05 10.29
C HIS A 61 11.77 1.57 8.85
N GLU A 62 11.16 0.46 8.45
CA GLU A 62 11.24 -0.08 7.10
C GLU A 62 10.20 0.57 6.18
N ASN A 63 10.52 0.65 4.89
CA ASN A 63 9.58 1.12 3.88
C ASN A 63 8.81 -0.04 3.27
N TYR A 64 7.47 0.08 3.25
CA TYR A 64 6.60 -0.88 2.58
C TYR A 64 5.85 -0.22 1.42
N SER A 65 6.36 -0.41 0.23
CA SER A 65 5.77 0.17 -0.98
C SER A 65 4.60 -0.65 -1.51
N THR A 66 3.76 -0.04 -2.34
CA THR A 66 2.66 -0.74 -3.03
C THR A 66 3.18 -1.88 -3.92
N GLY A 67 4.37 -1.73 -4.52
CA GLY A 67 5.02 -2.79 -5.29
C GLY A 67 5.45 -3.98 -4.43
N LYS A 68 5.96 -3.72 -3.21
CA LYS A 68 6.29 -4.77 -2.24
C LYS A 68 5.03 -5.49 -1.79
N PHE A 69 3.97 -4.74 -1.45
CA PHE A 69 2.67 -5.31 -1.14
C PHE A 69 2.16 -6.23 -2.25
N GLN A 70 2.18 -5.79 -3.50
CA GLN A 70 1.69 -6.59 -4.63
C GLN A 70 2.46 -7.91 -4.75
N LYS A 71 3.78 -7.88 -4.68
CA LYS A 71 4.63 -9.09 -4.73
C LYS A 71 4.30 -10.07 -3.59
N ASP A 72 4.23 -9.55 -2.36
CA ASP A 72 3.94 -10.36 -1.17
C ASP A 72 2.51 -10.93 -1.21
N CYS A 73 1.52 -10.11 -1.60
CA CYS A 73 0.12 -10.53 -1.71
C CYS A 73 -0.05 -11.64 -2.74
N ILE A 74 0.53 -11.51 -3.94
CA ILE A 74 0.49 -12.57 -4.97
C ILE A 74 1.14 -13.85 -4.48
N LYS A 75 2.24 -13.75 -3.73
CA LYS A 75 2.91 -14.91 -3.12
C LYS A 75 1.99 -15.63 -2.13
N GLU A 76 1.31 -14.89 -1.24
CA GLU A 76 0.38 -15.50 -0.28
C GLU A 76 -0.87 -16.06 -0.96
N ILE A 77 -1.44 -15.37 -1.96
CA ILE A 77 -2.54 -15.92 -2.78
C ILE A 77 -2.18 -17.28 -3.39
N LYS A 78 -0.97 -17.38 -3.99
CA LYS A 78 -0.53 -18.65 -4.57
C LYS A 78 -0.40 -19.77 -3.54
N LYS A 79 0.13 -19.48 -2.34
CA LYS A 79 0.24 -20.48 -1.26
C LYS A 79 -1.13 -20.95 -0.78
N ILE A 80 -2.08 -20.02 -0.61
CA ILE A 80 -3.44 -20.32 -0.17
C ILE A 80 -4.14 -21.21 -1.20
N ASN A 81 -4.02 -20.90 -2.48
CA ASN A 81 -4.61 -21.70 -3.56
C ASN A 81 -4.00 -23.13 -3.62
N ILE A 82 -2.69 -23.28 -3.38
CA ILE A 82 -2.04 -24.60 -3.32
C ILE A 82 -2.61 -25.43 -2.17
N SER A 83 -3.05 -24.80 -1.08
CA SER A 83 -3.70 -25.47 0.05
C SER A 83 -5.21 -25.72 -0.17
N ASN A 84 -5.72 -25.54 -1.39
CA ASN A 84 -7.14 -25.66 -1.75
C ASN A 84 -8.08 -24.73 -0.94
N LYS A 85 -7.56 -23.60 -0.44
CA LYS A 85 -8.35 -22.58 0.24
C LYS A 85 -8.55 -21.34 -0.62
N THR A 86 -9.54 -20.54 -0.29
CA THR A 86 -9.82 -19.28 -0.98
C THR A 86 -9.16 -18.11 -0.27
N PRO A 87 -8.32 -17.29 -0.93
CA PRO A 87 -7.76 -16.09 -0.32
C PRO A 87 -8.81 -14.99 -0.20
N LEU A 88 -9.07 -14.53 1.02
CA LEU A 88 -9.97 -13.39 1.29
C LEU A 88 -9.15 -12.14 1.57
N LEU A 89 -9.20 -11.16 0.67
CA LEU A 89 -8.52 -9.88 0.82
C LEU A 89 -9.39 -8.89 1.59
N VAL A 90 -8.92 -8.44 2.76
CA VAL A 90 -9.66 -7.56 3.67
C VAL A 90 -8.86 -6.31 3.99
N GLY A 91 -9.41 -5.14 3.73
CA GLY A 91 -8.74 -3.89 4.08
C GLY A 91 -9.36 -2.63 3.50
N GLY A 92 -8.72 -1.49 3.79
CA GLY A 92 -9.15 -0.16 3.40
C GLY A 92 -8.21 0.59 2.47
N THR A 93 -7.01 0.06 2.16
CA THR A 93 -6.03 0.74 1.32
C THR A 93 -6.35 0.53 -0.17
N MET A 94 -7.19 1.43 -0.72
CA MET A 94 -7.69 1.34 -2.10
C MET A 94 -6.58 1.29 -3.15
N LEU A 95 -5.45 1.97 -2.92
CA LEU A 95 -4.30 1.96 -3.81
C LEU A 95 -3.72 0.54 -3.95
N TYR A 96 -3.70 -0.24 -2.87
CA TYR A 96 -3.23 -1.62 -2.89
C TYR A 96 -4.13 -2.51 -3.73
N PHE A 97 -5.46 -2.39 -3.56
CA PHE A 97 -6.43 -3.09 -4.39
C PHE A 97 -6.31 -2.69 -5.86
N LYS A 98 -6.25 -1.38 -6.15
CA LYS A 98 -6.10 -0.89 -7.53
C LYS A 98 -4.88 -1.51 -8.21
N ASN A 99 -3.72 -1.50 -7.55
CA ASN A 99 -2.49 -2.02 -8.14
C ASN A 99 -2.47 -3.55 -8.21
N LEU A 100 -3.18 -4.24 -7.33
CA LEU A 100 -3.32 -5.69 -7.40
C LEU A 100 -4.15 -6.11 -8.63
N PHE A 101 -5.24 -5.39 -8.93
CA PHE A 101 -6.14 -5.69 -10.05
C PHE A 101 -5.62 -5.22 -11.41
N TYR A 102 -5.04 -4.01 -11.48
CA TYR A 102 -4.65 -3.39 -12.74
C TYR A 102 -3.15 -3.47 -13.02
N GLY A 103 -2.37 -3.96 -12.05
CA GLY A 103 -0.92 -3.94 -12.11
C GLY A 103 -0.32 -2.58 -11.76
N LEU A 104 1.01 -2.58 -11.66
CA LEU A 104 1.80 -1.36 -11.52
C LEU A 104 2.20 -0.87 -12.92
N SER A 105 2.28 0.45 -13.08
CA SER A 105 2.88 1.04 -14.28
C SER A 105 4.30 0.51 -14.44
N LYS A 106 4.68 0.14 -15.66
CA LYS A 106 6.04 -0.31 -16.02
C LYS A 106 7.00 0.90 -16.09
N LEU A 107 7.01 1.70 -15.05
CA LEU A 107 7.96 2.82 -14.93
C LEU A 107 9.26 2.32 -14.27
N PRO A 108 10.42 2.91 -14.62
CA PRO A 108 11.67 2.62 -13.93
C PRO A 108 11.54 2.82 -12.43
N GLU A 109 12.16 1.95 -11.65
CA GLU A 109 12.21 2.14 -10.20
C GLU A 109 13.13 3.32 -9.89
N SER A 110 12.64 4.27 -9.11
CA SER A 110 13.46 5.38 -8.62
C SER A 110 14.49 4.86 -7.63
N THR A 111 15.76 5.02 -7.94
CA THR A 111 16.87 4.72 -7.02
C THR A 111 16.94 5.75 -5.90
N LYS A 112 17.68 5.44 -4.82
CA LYS A 112 17.91 6.39 -3.74
C LYS A 112 18.61 7.66 -4.26
N ASP A 113 19.62 7.50 -5.11
CA ASP A 113 20.41 8.61 -5.66
C ASP A 113 19.56 9.59 -6.46
N ILE A 114 18.66 9.08 -7.31
CA ILE A 114 17.72 9.92 -8.08
C ILE A 114 16.80 10.70 -7.13
N ARG A 115 16.28 10.05 -6.08
CA ARG A 115 15.42 10.74 -5.11
C ARG A 115 16.16 11.82 -4.34
N ASP A 116 17.37 11.56 -3.92
CA ASP A 116 18.23 12.51 -3.21
C ASP A 116 18.59 13.69 -4.13
N GLN A 117 18.85 13.44 -5.41
CA GLN A 117 19.09 14.48 -6.41
C GLN A 117 17.88 15.38 -6.62
N VAL A 118 16.67 14.82 -6.83
CA VAL A 118 15.42 15.57 -6.98
C VAL A 118 15.12 16.39 -5.72
N GLU A 119 15.38 15.82 -4.52
CA GLU A 119 15.21 16.53 -3.26
C GLU A 119 16.17 17.72 -3.12
N MET A 120 17.44 17.56 -3.50
CA MET A 120 18.42 18.65 -3.50
C MET A 120 18.05 19.74 -4.52
N GLU A 121 17.61 19.35 -5.72
CA GLU A 121 17.17 20.32 -6.71
C GLU A 121 15.94 21.11 -6.24
N CYS A 122 14.98 20.44 -5.63
CA CYS A 122 13.80 21.10 -5.08
C CYS A 122 14.17 22.11 -3.96
N LYS A 123 15.12 21.75 -3.09
CA LYS A 123 15.63 22.68 -2.06
C LYS A 123 16.37 23.89 -2.66
N LYS A 124 17.09 23.70 -3.76
CA LYS A 124 17.88 24.74 -4.41
C LYS A 124 17.04 25.69 -5.27
N LYS A 125 16.10 25.16 -6.06
CA LYS A 125 15.34 25.90 -7.08
C LYS A 125 13.95 26.34 -6.60
N GLY A 126 13.45 25.71 -5.50
CA GLY A 126 12.09 25.90 -5.01
C GLY A 126 11.06 25.02 -5.73
N LEU A 127 9.91 24.82 -5.07
CA LEU A 127 8.85 23.95 -5.56
C LEU A 127 8.19 24.47 -6.85
N GLU A 128 8.02 25.78 -6.97
CA GLU A 128 7.42 26.42 -8.13
C GLU A 128 8.22 26.12 -9.40
N SER A 129 9.54 26.28 -9.34
CA SER A 129 10.44 25.98 -10.46
C SER A 129 10.42 24.48 -10.85
N MET A 130 10.28 23.59 -9.87
CA MET A 130 10.13 22.15 -10.13
C MET A 130 8.78 21.86 -10.80
N TYR A 131 7.70 22.54 -10.42
CA TYR A 131 6.41 22.39 -11.06
C TYR A 131 6.40 22.92 -12.50
N GLU A 132 7.02 24.07 -12.76
CA GLU A 132 7.23 24.57 -14.12
C GLU A 132 8.04 23.62 -15.00
N TYR A 133 9.07 22.99 -14.42
CA TYR A 133 9.82 21.97 -15.10
C TYR A 133 8.94 20.76 -15.45
N LEU A 134 8.11 20.29 -14.50
CA LEU A 134 7.15 19.21 -14.75
C LEU A 134 6.16 19.58 -15.87
N ILE A 135 5.65 20.82 -15.91
CA ILE A 135 4.77 21.29 -17.00
C ILE A 135 5.46 21.16 -18.36
N LYS A 136 6.77 21.42 -18.43
CA LYS A 136 7.54 21.34 -19.69
C LYS A 136 7.77 19.92 -20.16
N ILE A 137 8.05 18.99 -19.23
CA ILE A 137 8.40 17.61 -19.59
C ILE A 137 7.20 16.67 -19.68
N ASP A 138 6.18 16.88 -18.84
CA ASP A 138 4.93 16.10 -18.84
C ASP A 138 3.72 16.99 -18.46
N PRO A 139 3.19 17.76 -19.43
CA PRO A 139 2.04 18.63 -19.21
C PRO A 139 0.80 17.87 -18.74
N LYS A 140 0.64 16.63 -19.20
CA LYS A 140 -0.52 15.80 -18.87
C LYS A 140 -0.51 15.39 -17.39
N THR A 141 0.64 14.99 -16.87
CA THR A 141 0.79 14.67 -15.44
C THR A 141 0.68 15.95 -14.61
N ALA A 142 1.31 17.06 -15.04
CA ALA A 142 1.26 18.32 -14.34
C ALA A 142 -0.18 18.85 -14.16
N SER A 143 -1.05 18.71 -15.17
CA SER A 143 -2.45 19.17 -15.10
C SER A 143 -3.28 18.42 -14.04
N ASN A 144 -2.83 17.27 -13.57
CA ASN A 144 -3.50 16.46 -12.54
C ASN A 144 -2.88 16.60 -11.14
N ILE A 145 -1.85 17.46 -10.99
CA ILE A 145 -1.12 17.66 -9.74
C ILE A 145 -1.25 19.14 -9.34
N HIS A 146 -1.65 19.37 -8.08
CA HIS A 146 -1.67 20.73 -7.55
C HIS A 146 -0.24 21.29 -7.40
N SER A 147 -0.01 22.56 -7.76
CA SER A 147 1.32 23.20 -7.73
C SER A 147 2.01 23.19 -6.34
N ASN A 148 1.22 23.07 -5.26
CA ASN A 148 1.73 22.98 -3.90
C ASN A 148 1.93 21.52 -3.41
N ASP A 149 1.63 20.51 -4.23
CA ASP A 149 1.83 19.10 -3.85
C ASP A 149 3.27 18.66 -4.12
N SER A 150 4.15 19.06 -3.21
CA SER A 150 5.59 18.77 -3.26
C SER A 150 5.90 17.28 -3.45
N GLN A 151 5.14 16.41 -2.80
CA GLN A 151 5.38 14.98 -2.87
C GLN A 151 5.07 14.42 -4.26
N ARG A 152 3.94 14.79 -4.83
CA ARG A 152 3.54 14.33 -6.17
C ARG A 152 4.39 14.94 -7.26
N ILE A 153 4.78 16.21 -7.15
CA ILE A 153 5.68 16.86 -8.10
C ILE A 153 7.04 16.14 -8.14
N LYS A 154 7.68 15.96 -6.97
CA LYS A 154 8.97 15.25 -6.87
C LYS A 154 8.91 13.81 -7.33
N ARG A 155 7.75 13.18 -7.23
CA ARG A 155 7.55 11.80 -7.70
C ARG A 155 7.30 11.71 -9.21
N ALA A 156 6.81 12.77 -9.83
CA ALA A 156 6.51 12.81 -11.24
C ALA A 156 7.72 13.16 -12.10
N ILE A 157 8.71 13.84 -11.52
CA ILE A 157 10.02 14.15 -12.11
C ILE A 157 10.96 12.95 -11.94
#